data_299a000154d0c166c6edcb50a564b18b
#
_entry.id   299a000154d0c166c6edcb50a564b18b
#
_cell.length_a   1.000
_cell.length_b   1.000
_cell.length_c   1.000
_cell.angle_alpha   90.00
_cell.angle_beta   90.00
_cell.angle_gamma   90.00
#
_symmetry.space_group_name_H-M   'P 1'
#
loop_
_entity.id
_entity.type
_entity.pdbx_description
1 polymer ?
#
loop_
_entity_poly.entity_id
_entity_poly.type
_entity_poly.pdbx_seq_one_letter_code
_entity_poly.pdbx_strand_id
1 'polypeptide(L)' 'MLNTYFKIGDYLCHVECYDRETGLWGYKCDEVPVLNGWTCEKFIEMNKICS' A
#
# COMPACT_ATOMS: atom_id res chain seq x y z
N MET A 1 -2.60 -1.10 -10.11
CA MET A 1 -2.42 -0.72 -8.71
C MET A 1 -1.01 -0.29 -8.33
N LEU A 2 -0.02 -0.64 -9.10
CA LEU A 2 1.34 -0.13 -8.89
C LEU A 2 1.31 1.40 -8.88
N ASN A 3 2.13 1.99 -8.01
CA ASN A 3 2.22 3.45 -7.83
C ASN A 3 0.96 4.10 -7.27
N THR A 4 0.02 3.29 -6.76
CA THR A 4 -1.16 3.83 -6.09
C THR A 4 -0.76 4.29 -4.69
N TYR A 5 -1.26 5.46 -4.28
CA TYR A 5 -1.02 5.98 -2.95
C TYR A 5 -2.24 5.75 -2.07
N PHE A 6 -1.99 5.36 -0.83
CA PHE A 6 -3.05 5.15 0.16
C PHE A 6 -2.51 5.48 1.54
N LYS A 7 -3.40 5.56 2.52
CA LYS A 7 -2.99 5.90 3.88
C LYS A 7 -3.18 4.75 4.86
N ILE A 8 -2.21 4.63 5.76
CA ILE A 8 -2.35 3.78 6.94
C ILE A 8 -2.35 4.75 8.11
N GLY A 9 -3.53 4.97 8.69
CA GLY A 9 -3.69 6.03 9.69
C GLY A 9 -3.39 7.37 9.05
N ASP A 10 -2.40 8.09 9.59
CA ASP A 10 -2.00 9.39 9.09
C ASP A 10 -0.81 9.33 8.13
N TYR A 11 -0.30 8.14 7.85
CA TYR A 11 0.91 7.99 7.05
C TYR A 11 0.61 7.63 5.61
N LEU A 12 1.26 8.34 4.71
CA LEU A 12 1.12 8.10 3.28
C LEU A 12 2.01 6.95 2.86
N CYS A 13 1.41 5.96 2.20
CA CYS A 13 2.11 4.80 1.69
C CYS A 13 1.88 4.69 0.19
N HIS A 14 2.74 3.94 -0.49
CA HIS A 14 2.56 3.69 -1.90
C HIS A 14 2.83 2.23 -2.23
N VAL A 15 2.12 1.72 -3.24
CA VAL A 15 2.24 0.35 -3.70
C VAL A 15 3.45 0.24 -4.61
N GLU A 16 4.32 -0.74 -4.35
CA GLU A 16 5.54 -0.94 -5.12
C GLU A 16 5.57 -2.20 -5.97
N CYS A 17 4.97 -3.27 -5.48
CA CYS A 17 5.06 -4.54 -6.19
C CYS A 17 3.87 -5.44 -5.88
N TYR A 18 3.77 -6.53 -6.61
CA TYR A 18 2.69 -7.50 -6.46
C TYR A 18 3.25 -8.91 -6.35
N ASP A 19 2.76 -9.66 -5.37
CA ASP A 19 3.15 -11.05 -5.19
C ASP A 19 2.07 -11.94 -5.80
N ARG A 20 2.40 -12.63 -6.89
CA ARG A 20 1.46 -13.49 -7.58
C ARG A 20 1.05 -14.71 -6.76
N GLU A 21 1.93 -15.19 -5.89
CA GLU A 21 1.65 -16.38 -5.12
C GLU A 21 0.64 -16.14 -4.02
N THR A 22 0.75 -15.01 -3.34
CA THR A 22 -0.15 -14.69 -2.23
C THR A 22 -1.31 -13.80 -2.65
N GLY A 23 -1.17 -13.10 -3.79
CA GLY A 23 -2.16 -12.13 -4.24
C GLY A 23 -2.11 -10.83 -3.45
N LEU A 24 -1.02 -10.59 -2.74
CA LEU A 24 -0.86 -9.38 -1.94
C LEU A 24 0.00 -8.35 -2.65
N TRP A 25 -0.22 -7.09 -2.29
CA TRP A 25 0.54 -5.96 -2.82
C TRP A 25 1.54 -5.48 -1.79
N GLY A 26 2.79 -5.32 -2.21
CA GLY A 26 3.83 -4.78 -1.35
C GLY A 26 3.80 -3.26 -1.37
N TYR A 27 3.93 -2.65 -0.21
CA TYR A 27 3.88 -1.19 -0.11
C TYR A 27 5.00 -0.67 0.78
N LYS A 28 5.31 0.59 0.62
CA LYS A 28 6.30 1.29 1.44
C LYS A 28 5.73 2.59 1.95
N CYS A 29 6.13 2.94 3.16
CA CYS A 29 5.80 4.21 3.77
C CYS A 29 7.11 4.97 3.98
N ASP A 30 7.31 6.04 3.23
CA ASP A 30 8.58 6.77 3.27
C ASP A 30 8.88 7.38 4.63
N GLU A 31 7.86 7.87 5.33
CA GLU A 31 8.05 8.49 6.63
C GLU A 31 8.31 7.50 7.75
N VAL A 32 7.73 6.31 7.65
CA VAL A 32 7.82 5.30 8.70
C VAL A 32 8.14 3.95 8.06
N PRO A 33 9.42 3.67 7.79
CA PRO A 33 9.80 2.41 7.12
C PRO A 33 9.34 1.15 7.83
N VAL A 34 9.12 1.21 9.12
CA VAL A 34 8.64 0.05 9.88
C VAL A 34 7.25 -0.38 9.45
N LEU A 35 6.50 0.49 8.77
CA LEU A 35 5.17 0.16 8.27
C LEU A 35 5.19 -0.51 6.90
N ASN A 36 6.36 -0.66 6.28
CA ASN A 36 6.46 -1.37 5.02
C ASN A 36 5.93 -2.79 5.18
N GLY A 37 5.18 -3.25 4.20
CA GLY A 37 4.59 -4.59 4.33
C GLY A 37 3.77 -4.99 3.13
N TRP A 38 2.85 -5.93 3.35
CA TRP A 38 2.00 -6.51 2.31
C TRP A 38 0.54 -6.38 2.72
N THR A 39 -0.32 -6.10 1.77
CA THR A 39 -1.74 -6.00 2.04
C THR A 39 -2.57 -6.39 0.83
N CYS A 40 -3.87 -6.63 1.05
CA CYS A 40 -4.77 -7.01 -0.03
C CYS A 40 -5.26 -5.78 -0.80
N GLU A 41 -5.71 -6.04 -2.03
CA GLU A 41 -6.23 -4.98 -2.88
C GLU A 41 -7.38 -4.22 -2.22
N LYS A 42 -8.25 -4.93 -1.53
CA LYS A 42 -9.40 -4.31 -0.89
C LYS A 42 -9.00 -3.25 0.11
N PHE A 43 -7.99 -3.50 0.92
CA PHE A 43 -7.52 -2.54 1.90
C PHE A 43 -7.01 -1.27 1.21
N ILE A 44 -6.25 -1.46 0.12
CA ILE A 44 -5.71 -0.32 -0.64
C ILE A 44 -6.85 0.50 -1.23
N GLU A 45 -7.84 -0.17 -1.82
CA GLU A 45 -8.98 0.53 -2.42
C GLU A 45 -9.78 1.32 -1.38
N MET A 46 -9.93 0.77 -0.18
CA MET A 46 -10.68 1.43 0.88
C MET A 46 -9.96 2.66 1.44
N ASN A 47 -8.63 2.69 1.32
CA ASN A 47 -7.82 3.77 1.89
C ASN A 47 -7.12 4.59 0.83
N LYS A 48 -7.42 4.36 -0.42
CA LYS A 48 -6.80 5.04 -1.55
C LYS A 48 -7.04 6.54 -1.50
N ILE A 49 -6.01 7.30 -1.86
CA ILE A 49 -6.13 8.75 -1.93
C ILE A 49 -6.73 9.10 -3.28
N CYS A 50 -7.85 9.80 -3.26
CA CYS A 50 -8.50 10.30 -4.45
C CYS A 50 -8.19 11.78 -4.58
N SER A 51 -7.63 12.16 -5.70
CA SER A 51 -7.36 13.57 -6.00
C SER A 51 -8.46 14.14 -6.88
#